data_c985410ae055d678a609e63174225d5e
#
_entry.id   c985410ae055d678a609e63174225d5e
#
_cell.length_a   1.000
_cell.length_b   1.000
_cell.length_c   1.000
_cell.angle_alpha   90.00
_cell.angle_beta   90.00
_cell.angle_gamma   90.00
#
_symmetry.space_group_name_H-M   'P 1'
#
loop_
_entity.id
_entity.type
_entity.pdbx_description
1 polymer ?
#
loop_
_entity_poly.entity_id
_entity_poly.type
_entity_poly.pdbx_seq_one_letter_code
_entity_poly.pdbx_strand_id
1 'polypeptide(L)' 'MHILDDAQNPINTVEEILAAQGWDFERVSEDEVLLQISGEHGNYDMQFTWQESVSALQVSIKMD' A
#
# COMPACT_ATOMS: atom_id res chain seq x y z
N MET A 1 -10.87 6.85 -18.50
CA MET A 1 -10.69 5.98 -18.29
C MET A 1 -11.05 5.62 -17.19
N HIS A 2 -11.46 5.01 -16.82
CA HIS A 2 -11.80 4.70 -15.79
C HIS A 2 -11.23 3.72 -15.32
N ILE A 3 -10.80 3.85 -14.86
CA ILE A 3 -9.99 3.13 -14.47
C ILE A 3 -10.33 2.18 -13.60
N LEU A 4 -10.60 2.40 -12.65
CA LEU A 4 -10.84 1.66 -11.79
C LEU A 4 -11.95 1.01 -11.85
N ASP A 5 -12.14 0.12 -12.00
CA ASP A 5 -13.14 -0.50 -11.97
C ASP A 5 -13.51 -0.84 -10.80
N ASP A 6 -14.08 -0.36 -10.31
CA ASP A 6 -14.71 -0.56 -9.27
C ASP A 6 -14.48 -1.82 -8.63
N ALA A 7 -14.70 -2.52 -8.40
CA ALA A 7 -14.53 -3.62 -7.64
C ALA A 7 -13.22 -4.15 -7.68
N GLN A 8 -12.29 -3.45 -8.28
CA GLN A 8 -11.03 -3.97 -8.37
C GLN A 8 -10.23 -3.72 -7.16
N ASN A 9 -9.44 -4.65 -6.73
CA ASN A 9 -8.53 -4.53 -5.60
C ASN A 9 -7.39 -3.61 -5.99
N PRO A 10 -7.24 -2.46 -5.36
CA PRO A 10 -6.21 -1.50 -5.75
C PRO A 10 -4.82 -1.85 -5.26
N ILE A 11 -4.64 -2.95 -4.57
CA ILE A 11 -3.33 -3.29 -4.04
C ILE A 11 -2.31 -3.46 -5.15
N ASN A 12 -2.71 -4.02 -6.27
CA ASN A 12 -1.78 -4.16 -7.38
C ASN A 12 -1.33 -2.80 -7.88
N THR A 13 -2.22 -1.84 -7.92
CA THR A 13 -1.87 -0.50 -8.34
C THR A 13 -0.94 0.13 -7.32
N VAL A 14 -1.17 -0.11 -6.04
CA VAL A 14 -0.29 0.42 -5.01
C VAL A 14 1.11 -0.15 -5.21
N GLU A 15 1.23 -1.44 -5.48
CA GLU A 15 2.54 -2.03 -5.70
C GLU A 15 3.23 -1.41 -6.90
N GLU A 16 2.50 -1.15 -7.94
CA GLU A 16 3.10 -0.55 -9.11
C GLU A 16 3.64 0.84 -8.82
N ILE A 17 2.90 1.60 -8.05
CA ILE A 17 3.33 2.94 -7.71
C ILE A 17 4.58 2.88 -6.83
N LEU A 18 4.60 1.99 -5.84
CA LEU A 18 5.73 1.90 -4.96
C LEU A 18 6.98 1.43 -5.72
N ALA A 19 6.80 0.49 -6.63
CA ALA A 19 7.93 0.02 -7.42
C ALA A 19 8.45 1.12 -8.33
N ALA A 20 7.56 1.93 -8.88
CA ALA A 20 7.98 3.01 -9.75
C ALA A 20 8.76 4.07 -8.98
N GLN A 21 8.48 4.23 -7.68
CA GLN A 21 9.22 5.18 -6.86
C GLN A 21 10.53 4.59 -6.36
N GLY A 22 10.76 3.31 -6.59
CA GLY A 22 11.99 2.71 -6.12
C GLY A 22 11.98 2.39 -4.65
N TRP A 23 10.81 2.29 -4.04
CA TRP A 23 10.73 1.99 -2.62
C TRP A 23 10.63 0.49 -2.41
N ASP A 24 11.17 0.04 -1.29
CA ASP A 24 11.10 -1.37 -0.93
C ASP A 24 9.80 -1.62 -0.23
N PHE A 25 9.09 -2.65 -0.63
CA PHE A 25 7.85 -2.99 0.02
C PHE A 25 7.71 -4.50 0.04
N GLU A 26 6.78 -4.97 0.85
CA GLU A 26 6.58 -6.39 1.00
C GLU A 26 5.11 -6.69 0.86
N ARG A 27 4.76 -7.67 0.02
CA ARG A 27 3.39 -8.08 -0.14
C ARG A 27 3.07 -9.07 0.96
N VAL A 28 2.18 -8.70 1.85
CA VAL A 28 1.84 -9.54 2.98
C VAL A 28 0.76 -10.53 2.62
N SER A 29 -0.21 -10.08 1.85
CA SER A 29 -1.28 -10.96 1.42
C SER A 29 -1.89 -10.37 0.17
N GLU A 30 -2.98 -10.95 -0.30
CA GLU A 30 -3.61 -10.42 -1.51
C GLU A 30 -4.14 -9.03 -1.30
N ASP A 31 -4.45 -8.68 -0.06
CA ASP A 31 -5.07 -7.41 0.21
C ASP A 31 -4.20 -6.51 1.06
N GLU A 32 -2.93 -6.82 1.24
CA GLU A 32 -2.14 -6.05 2.17
C GLU A 32 -0.70 -5.91 1.72
N VAL A 33 -0.16 -4.72 1.82
CA VAL A 33 1.21 -4.42 1.45
C VAL A 33 1.83 -3.60 2.57
N LEU A 34 3.06 -3.93 2.93
CA LEU A 34 3.81 -3.17 3.90
C LEU A 34 4.94 -2.44 3.21
N LEU A 35 5.16 -1.20 3.58
CA LEU A 35 6.22 -0.39 3.02
C LEU A 35 7.04 0.15 4.17
N GLN A 36 8.35 0.01 4.07
CA GLN A 36 9.24 0.54 5.10
C GLN A 36 10.06 1.66 4.51
N ILE A 37 10.06 2.79 5.17
CA ILE A 37 10.80 3.95 4.73
C ILE A 37 11.80 4.30 5.81
N SER A 38 13.07 4.37 5.44
CA SER A 38 14.12 4.73 6.36
C SER A 38 14.51 6.17 6.12
N GLY A 39 14.45 6.98 7.12
CA GLY A 39 14.81 8.38 7.00
C GLY A 39 15.85 8.78 8.00
N GLU A 40 16.27 10.04 7.93
CA GLU A 40 17.28 10.51 8.83
C GLU A 40 16.78 10.62 10.24
N HIS A 41 15.49 10.83 10.41
CA HIS A 41 14.94 11.03 11.72
C HIS A 41 14.21 9.81 12.24
N GLY A 42 14.32 8.70 11.58
CA GLY A 42 13.67 7.49 12.05
C GLY A 42 13.10 6.68 10.91
N ASN A 43 12.44 5.63 11.27
CA ASN A 43 11.85 4.73 10.28
C ASN A 43 10.36 4.84 10.35
N TYR A 44 9.71 4.68 9.21
CA TYR A 44 8.27 4.70 9.14
C TYR A 44 7.81 3.43 8.48
N ASP A 45 6.75 2.85 9.02
CA ASP A 45 6.13 1.69 8.41
C ASP A 45 4.76 2.12 7.93
N MET A 46 4.46 1.89 6.66
CA MET A 46 3.15 2.17 6.13
C MET A 46 2.51 0.87 5.73
N GLN A 47 1.26 0.72 6.05
CA GLN A 47 0.53 -0.48 5.73
C GLN A 47 -0.68 -0.11 4.91
N PHE A 48 -0.84 -0.76 3.77
CA PHE A 48 -1.99 -0.53 2.91
C PHE A 48 -2.83 -1.79 2.94
N THR A 49 -4.06 -1.67 3.34
CA THR A 49 -4.96 -2.81 3.45
C THR A 49 -6.24 -2.52 2.68
N TRP A 50 -6.57 -3.41 1.77
CA TRP A 50 -7.81 -3.28 1.01
C TRP A 50 -8.90 -4.03 1.75
N GLN A 51 -9.98 -3.32 2.08
CA GLN A 51 -11.10 -3.92 2.77
C GLN A 51 -12.23 -4.09 1.79
N GLU A 52 -12.34 -5.29 1.28
CA GLU A 52 -13.28 -5.54 0.21
C GLU A 52 -14.71 -5.40 0.68
N SER A 53 -14.99 -5.74 1.91
CA SER A 53 -16.34 -5.69 2.41
C SER A 53 -16.92 -4.29 2.38
N VAL A 54 -16.08 -3.28 2.47
CA VAL A 54 -16.54 -1.90 2.43
C VAL A 54 -15.90 -1.15 1.26
N SER A 55 -15.22 -1.85 0.39
CA SER A 55 -14.59 -1.25 -0.79
C SER A 55 -13.75 -0.04 -0.41
N ALA A 56 -12.91 -0.18 0.59
CA ALA A 56 -12.11 0.92 1.05
C ALA A 56 -10.66 0.49 1.23
N LEU A 57 -9.75 1.39 0.90
CA LEU A 57 -8.34 1.14 1.10
C LEU A 57 -7.94 1.85 2.38
N GLN A 58 -7.41 1.10 3.32
CA GLN A 58 -7.01 1.66 4.59
C GLN A 58 -5.51 1.81 4.62
N VAL A 59 -5.04 2.96 5.08
CA VAL A 59 -3.62 3.22 5.16
C VAL A 59 -3.28 3.52 6.60
N SER A 60 -2.29 2.82 7.13
CA SER A 60 -1.82 3.04 8.49
C SER A 60 -0.36 3.41 8.44
N ILE A 61 0.05 4.34 9.28
CA ILE A 61 1.42 4.77 9.35
C ILE A 61 1.90 4.60 10.78
N LYS A 62 3.05 3.95 10.92
CA LYS A 62 3.59 3.73 12.23
C LYS A 62 4.98 4.27 12.25
N MET A 63 5.29 5.11 13.21
CA MET A 63 6.60 5.68 13.33
C MET A 63 7.34 5.00 14.45
N ASP A 64 8.60 4.78 14.21
CA ASP A 64 9.39 4.11 15.20
C ASP A 64 10.22 5.08 15.99
#